data_e17d238156927627be3a860103c2529d
#
_entry.id   e17d238156927627be3a860103c2529d
#
_cell.length_a   1.000
_cell.length_b   1.000
_cell.length_c   1.000
_cell.angle_alpha   90.00
_cell.angle_beta   90.00
_cell.angle_gamma   90.00
#
_symmetry.space_group_name_H-M   'P 1'
#
loop_
_entity.id
_entity.type
_entity.pdbx_description
1 polymer ?
#
loop_
_entity_poly.entity_id
_entity_poly.type
_entity_poly.pdbx_seq_one_letter_code
_entity_poly.pdbx_strand_id
1 'polypeptide(L)'
;ACICVCGPDIRWCGNEAGDVRNSEWSVVPARTALTESVQERSQQSDDEEFRQRKITSDMEDLGSRAALEGERDLIWYPAEVNTSIRPGWFYHPEEDDQVKSLEELVHIYLGSVGGNATFLLNIPPMPNGLLHENDVERLRELGEWQQRSFSRNLLEESHRPVELVFALDEAEDAGYLVLKEEIRHSQRVEA
;
A
#
# COMPACT_ATOMS: atom_id res chain seq x y z
N ALA A 1 15.12 7.94 -0.62
CA ALA A 1 14.19 7.34 -1.58
C ALA A 1 13.58 8.43 -2.45
N CYS A 2 13.44 8.17 -3.72
CA CYS A 2 12.74 9.07 -4.63
C CYS A 2 11.36 8.49 -4.90
N ILE A 3 10.35 9.19 -4.39
CA ILE A 3 8.94 8.83 -4.57
C ILE A 3 8.41 9.70 -5.70
N CYS A 4 8.28 9.14 -6.86
CA CYS A 4 7.66 9.81 -8.00
C CYS A 4 7.23 8.78 -9.04
N VAL A 5 6.49 9.23 -10.02
CA VAL A 5 5.99 8.38 -11.13
C VAL A 5 7.13 7.63 -11.84
N CYS A 6 8.32 8.21 -11.87
CA CYS A 6 9.51 7.68 -12.52
C CYS A 6 10.73 7.60 -11.59
N GLY A 7 10.50 7.51 -10.27
CA GLY A 7 11.58 7.38 -9.29
C GLY A 7 12.31 6.04 -9.40
N PRO A 8 13.62 6.02 -9.07
CA PRO A 8 14.42 4.80 -9.19
C PRO A 8 14.16 3.78 -8.08
N ASP A 9 13.56 4.20 -6.96
CA ASP A 9 13.52 3.38 -5.74
C ASP A 9 12.13 2.78 -5.47
N ILE A 10 11.07 3.53 -5.79
CA ILE A 10 9.70 3.15 -5.49
C ILE A 10 8.78 3.68 -6.59
N ARG A 11 7.80 2.87 -6.99
CA ARG A 11 6.81 3.23 -8.01
C ARG A 11 5.50 3.67 -7.37
N TRP A 12 4.89 4.65 -7.95
CA TRP A 12 3.54 5.04 -7.60
C TRP A 12 2.51 4.06 -8.18
N CYS A 13 1.51 3.67 -7.39
CA CYS A 13 0.49 2.71 -7.82
C CYS A 13 -0.50 3.27 -8.87
N GLY A 14 -0.54 4.59 -9.08
CA GLY A 14 -1.29 5.23 -10.18
C GLY A 14 -2.58 5.94 -9.81
N ASN A 15 -2.89 6.09 -8.51
CA ASN A 15 -4.00 6.90 -8.01
C ASN A 15 -3.66 7.55 -6.66
N GLU A 16 -4.48 8.49 -6.22
CA GLU A 16 -4.38 9.18 -4.93
C GLU A 16 -5.54 8.80 -3.98
N ALA A 17 -6.30 7.78 -4.35
CA ALA A 17 -7.46 7.33 -3.56
C ALA A 17 -7.10 6.33 -2.45
N GLY A 18 -5.89 5.80 -2.48
CA GLY A 18 -5.47 4.73 -1.57
C GLY A 18 -5.77 3.33 -2.10
N ASP A 19 -6.14 3.20 -3.38
CA ASP A 19 -6.45 1.92 -4.00
C ASP A 19 -5.19 1.21 -4.50
N VAL A 20 -5.19 -0.12 -4.44
CA VAL A 20 -4.14 -1.01 -4.92
C VAL A 20 -4.73 -2.10 -5.82
N ARG A 21 -3.87 -2.72 -6.62
CA ARG A 21 -4.21 -3.98 -7.29
C ARG A 21 -4.35 -5.10 -6.27
N ASN A 22 -5.09 -6.14 -6.61
CA ASN A 22 -5.19 -7.32 -5.75
C ASN A 22 -3.82 -7.95 -5.45
N SER A 23 -2.86 -7.78 -6.35
CA SER A 23 -1.49 -8.27 -6.22
C SER A 23 -0.52 -7.16 -6.60
N GLU A 24 0.01 -6.45 -5.60
CA GLU A 24 1.11 -5.51 -5.78
C GLU A 24 2.44 -6.22 -5.52
N TRP A 25 3.24 -6.35 -6.55
CA TRP A 25 4.51 -7.05 -6.50
C TRP A 25 5.70 -6.09 -6.47
N SER A 26 6.74 -6.47 -5.76
CA SER A 26 7.97 -5.66 -5.67
C SER A 26 9.03 -6.04 -6.71
N VAL A 27 8.96 -7.26 -7.26
CA VAL A 27 9.81 -7.67 -8.38
C VAL A 27 8.99 -7.58 -9.65
N VAL A 28 9.45 -6.75 -10.57
CA VAL A 28 8.72 -6.44 -11.82
C VAL A 28 9.69 -6.40 -13.01
N PRO A 29 9.21 -6.49 -14.25
CA PRO A 29 10.06 -6.34 -15.43
C PRO A 29 10.75 -4.95 -15.45
N ALA A 30 12.02 -4.90 -15.79
CA ALA A 30 12.80 -3.65 -15.81
C ALA A 30 12.20 -2.57 -16.73
N ARG A 31 11.50 -2.97 -17.80
CA ARG A 31 10.80 -2.05 -18.71
C ARG A 31 9.73 -1.20 -18.02
N THR A 32 9.20 -1.64 -16.87
CA THR A 32 8.19 -0.89 -16.13
C THR A 32 8.73 0.38 -15.46
N ALA A 33 10.06 0.47 -15.28
CA ALA A 33 10.75 1.65 -14.72
C ALA A 33 11.28 2.60 -15.80
N LEU A 34 11.08 2.30 -17.09
CA LEU A 34 11.50 3.19 -18.17
C LEU A 34 10.63 4.46 -18.15
N THR A 35 11.30 5.61 -18.08
CA THR A 35 10.65 6.94 -18.00
C THR A 35 9.62 7.16 -19.11
N GLU A 36 9.93 6.70 -20.33
CA GLU A 36 9.04 6.82 -21.49
C GLU A 36 7.74 6.05 -21.29
N SER A 37 7.82 4.79 -20.82
CA SER A 37 6.64 3.96 -20.55
C SER A 37 5.81 4.51 -19.39
N VAL A 38 6.47 5.09 -18.38
CA VAL A 38 5.80 5.71 -17.23
C VAL A 38 5.09 6.99 -17.65
N GLN A 39 5.72 7.84 -18.48
CA GLN A 39 5.12 9.08 -18.97
C GLN A 39 3.91 8.83 -19.86
N GLU A 40 3.92 7.80 -20.69
CA GLU A 40 2.78 7.42 -21.53
C GLU A 40 1.57 6.96 -20.70
N ARG A 41 1.81 6.40 -19.51
CA ARG A 41 0.76 5.84 -18.63
C ARG A 41 0.34 6.79 -17.52
N SER A 42 1.14 7.81 -17.21
CA SER A 42 0.83 8.79 -16.18
C SER A 42 0.03 9.94 -16.76
N GLN A 43 -1.03 10.32 -16.10
CA GLN A 43 -1.72 11.56 -16.42
C GLN A 43 -0.89 12.74 -15.90
N GLN A 44 -0.73 13.74 -16.74
CA GLN A 44 0.04 14.95 -16.41
C GLN A 44 -0.85 16.10 -15.92
N SER A 45 -2.14 15.86 -15.71
CA SER A 45 -3.09 16.90 -15.32
C SER A 45 -3.58 16.72 -13.88
N ASP A 46 -3.87 17.85 -13.23
CA ASP A 46 -4.58 17.96 -11.96
C ASP A 46 -6.08 17.62 -12.08
N ASP A 47 -6.39 16.58 -12.81
CA ASP A 47 -7.76 16.17 -13.07
C ASP A 47 -8.34 15.51 -11.81
N GLU A 48 -9.50 15.97 -11.37
CA GLU A 48 -10.24 15.38 -10.25
C GLU A 48 -10.58 13.89 -10.51
N GLU A 49 -10.84 13.54 -11.77
CA GLU A 49 -11.09 12.17 -12.19
C GLU A 49 -9.86 11.28 -11.95
N PHE A 50 -8.66 11.81 -12.11
CA PHE A 50 -7.41 11.11 -11.81
C PHE A 50 -7.23 10.82 -10.32
N ARG A 51 -7.59 11.75 -9.46
CA ARG A 51 -7.49 11.59 -7.99
C ARG A 51 -8.45 10.52 -7.47
N GLN A 52 -9.60 10.35 -8.16
CA GLN A 52 -10.64 9.39 -7.80
C GLN A 52 -10.55 8.08 -8.55
N ARG A 53 -9.53 7.91 -9.40
CA ARG A 53 -9.37 6.70 -10.20
C ARG A 53 -9.17 5.48 -9.31
N LYS A 54 -10.10 4.56 -9.38
CA LYS A 54 -9.98 3.27 -8.71
C LYS A 54 -9.09 2.34 -9.52
N ILE A 55 -8.20 1.63 -8.82
CA ILE A 55 -7.50 0.47 -9.36
C ILE A 55 -8.41 -0.74 -9.14
N THR A 56 -8.68 -1.48 -10.21
CA THR A 56 -9.51 -2.68 -10.18
C THR A 56 -8.67 -3.93 -10.46
N SER A 57 -9.23 -5.12 -10.17
CA SER A 57 -8.54 -6.40 -10.34
C SER A 57 -8.21 -6.75 -11.80
N ASP A 58 -8.86 -6.10 -12.76
CA ASP A 58 -8.64 -6.27 -14.20
C ASP A 58 -7.56 -5.34 -14.76
N MET A 59 -6.96 -4.48 -13.94
CA MET A 59 -5.81 -3.69 -14.34
C MET A 59 -4.56 -4.54 -14.49
N GLU A 60 -3.63 -4.05 -15.33
CA GLU A 60 -2.39 -4.74 -15.66
C GLU A 60 -1.66 -5.24 -14.41
N ASP A 61 -1.43 -6.53 -14.38
CA ASP A 61 -0.55 -7.17 -13.42
C ASP A 61 0.91 -6.90 -13.81
N LEU A 62 1.69 -6.39 -12.88
CA LEU A 62 3.07 -6.00 -13.13
C LEU A 62 4.09 -7.05 -12.70
N GLY A 63 3.74 -8.01 -11.86
CA GLY A 63 4.76 -8.84 -11.23
C GLY A 63 4.31 -10.20 -10.75
N SER A 64 3.14 -10.71 -11.10
CA SER A 64 2.81 -12.12 -10.85
C SER A 64 3.75 -13.05 -11.60
N ARG A 65 3.78 -14.33 -11.24
CA ARG A 65 4.61 -15.32 -11.95
C ARG A 65 4.26 -15.38 -13.42
N ALA A 66 2.98 -15.24 -13.77
CA ALA A 66 2.53 -15.21 -15.15
C ALA A 66 3.05 -13.98 -15.90
N ALA A 67 3.01 -12.81 -15.26
CA ALA A 67 3.54 -11.57 -15.85
C ALA A 67 5.07 -11.59 -16.01
N LEU A 68 5.79 -12.37 -15.18
CA LEU A 68 7.23 -12.50 -15.23
C LEU A 68 7.72 -13.62 -16.17
N GLU A 69 6.82 -14.46 -16.69
CA GLU A 69 7.18 -15.57 -17.56
C GLU A 69 7.84 -15.07 -18.84
N GLY A 70 9.07 -15.54 -19.09
CA GLY A 70 9.87 -15.13 -20.26
C GLY A 70 10.60 -13.78 -20.12
N GLU A 71 10.35 -13.02 -19.08
CA GLU A 71 11.10 -11.80 -18.78
C GLU A 71 12.52 -12.15 -18.31
N ARG A 72 13.52 -11.42 -18.83
CA ARG A 72 14.93 -11.66 -18.49
C ARG A 72 15.50 -10.63 -17.54
N ASP A 73 15.00 -9.38 -17.65
CA ASP A 73 15.49 -8.25 -16.89
C ASP A 73 14.45 -7.87 -15.86
N LEU A 74 14.70 -8.24 -14.61
CA LEU A 74 13.85 -7.96 -13.46
C LEU A 74 14.51 -6.94 -12.55
N ILE A 75 13.70 -6.09 -11.91
CA ILE A 75 14.14 -5.12 -10.92
C ILE A 75 13.30 -5.19 -9.67
N TRP A 76 13.89 -4.75 -8.56
CA TRP A 76 13.18 -4.47 -7.33
C TRP A 76 12.57 -3.07 -7.42
N TYR A 77 11.25 -2.99 -7.49
CA TYR A 77 10.51 -1.74 -7.67
C TYR A 77 9.20 -1.77 -6.87
N PRO A 78 9.26 -1.64 -5.53
CA PRO A 78 8.09 -1.74 -4.66
C PRO A 78 7.08 -0.63 -4.94
N ALA A 79 5.80 -0.93 -4.72
CA ALA A 79 4.71 0.01 -4.91
C ALA A 79 4.57 0.96 -3.71
N GLU A 80 4.16 2.19 -4.00
CA GLU A 80 3.65 3.15 -3.04
C GLU A 80 2.18 3.42 -3.31
N VAL A 81 1.40 3.36 -2.26
CA VAL A 81 0.01 3.82 -2.21
C VAL A 81 -0.02 5.12 -1.44
N ASN A 82 -0.50 6.18 -2.05
CA ASN A 82 -0.64 7.46 -1.38
C ASN A 82 -2.10 7.93 -1.34
N THR A 83 -2.43 8.63 -0.29
CA THR A 83 -3.69 9.35 -0.15
C THR A 83 -3.56 10.44 0.90
N SER A 84 -4.50 11.38 0.92
CA SER A 84 -4.59 12.35 1.99
C SER A 84 -5.60 11.91 3.05
N ILE A 85 -5.35 12.25 4.30
CA ILE A 85 -6.29 12.04 5.41
C ILE A 85 -7.56 12.91 5.25
N ARG A 86 -7.46 13.99 4.46
CA ARG A 86 -8.52 14.95 4.14
C ARG A 86 -8.91 14.85 2.67
N PRO A 87 -9.99 15.51 2.22
CA PRO A 87 -10.37 15.53 0.79
C PRO A 87 -9.27 16.08 -0.12
N GLY A 88 -8.55 17.12 0.34
CA GLY A 88 -7.46 17.75 -0.41
C GLY A 88 -6.06 17.41 0.15
N TRP A 89 -5.02 17.83 -0.60
CA TRP A 89 -3.61 17.67 -0.21
C TRP A 89 -3.10 18.77 0.72
N PHE A 90 -3.82 19.90 0.80
CA PHE A 90 -3.50 21.04 1.63
C PHE A 90 -4.56 21.25 2.71
N TYR A 91 -4.21 21.96 3.75
CA TYR A 91 -5.12 22.28 4.83
C TYR A 91 -6.16 23.32 4.42
N HIS A 92 -7.42 23.02 4.65
CA HIS A 92 -8.56 23.93 4.52
C HIS A 92 -9.46 23.81 5.77
N PRO A 93 -9.74 24.91 6.50
CA PRO A 93 -10.54 24.85 7.72
C PRO A 93 -11.96 24.29 7.52
N GLU A 94 -12.54 24.48 6.34
CA GLU A 94 -13.84 23.97 5.94
C GLU A 94 -13.88 22.42 5.79
N GLU A 95 -12.72 21.78 5.83
CA GLU A 95 -12.55 20.32 5.76
C GLU A 95 -12.27 19.67 7.13
N ASP A 96 -12.32 20.44 8.23
CA ASP A 96 -11.97 19.93 9.56
C ASP A 96 -12.84 18.76 10.01
N ASP A 97 -14.11 18.73 9.60
CA ASP A 97 -15.05 17.64 9.88
C ASP A 97 -15.04 16.53 8.80
N GLN A 98 -14.16 16.62 7.79
CA GLN A 98 -14.09 15.70 6.65
C GLN A 98 -12.86 14.78 6.69
N VAL A 99 -12.25 14.63 7.85
CA VAL A 99 -11.17 13.69 8.08
C VAL A 99 -11.66 12.26 7.83
N LYS A 100 -10.91 11.46 7.04
CA LYS A 100 -11.26 10.07 6.79
C LYS A 100 -11.55 9.31 8.07
N SER A 101 -12.55 8.47 8.04
CA SER A 101 -12.92 7.62 9.18
C SER A 101 -11.81 6.61 9.51
N LEU A 102 -11.81 6.08 10.73
CA LEU A 102 -10.90 5.00 11.10
C LEU A 102 -11.11 3.78 10.19
N GLU A 103 -12.35 3.45 9.87
CA GLU A 103 -12.68 2.32 9.00
C GLU A 103 -12.07 2.47 7.59
N GLU A 104 -12.15 3.67 6.99
CA GLU A 104 -11.52 3.97 5.70
C GLU A 104 -10.00 3.82 5.76
N LEU A 105 -9.36 4.39 6.80
CA LEU A 105 -7.90 4.29 6.95
C LEU A 105 -7.44 2.86 7.21
N VAL A 106 -8.19 2.08 7.97
CA VAL A 106 -7.94 0.65 8.19
C VAL A 106 -8.05 -0.12 6.88
N HIS A 107 -9.10 0.15 6.09
CA HIS A 107 -9.29 -0.49 4.79
C HIS A 107 -8.10 -0.19 3.85
N ILE A 108 -7.68 1.08 3.77
CA ILE A 108 -6.52 1.48 2.97
C ILE A 108 -5.22 0.83 3.48
N TYR A 109 -5.03 0.79 4.81
CA TYR A 109 -3.86 0.15 5.41
C TYR A 109 -3.78 -1.35 5.09
N LEU A 110 -4.89 -2.07 5.25
CA LEU A 110 -4.94 -3.50 4.95
C LEU A 110 -4.75 -3.78 3.45
N GLY A 111 -5.34 -2.96 2.58
CA GLY A 111 -5.15 -3.06 1.14
C GLY A 111 -3.72 -2.75 0.72
N SER A 112 -3.13 -1.67 1.24
CA SER A 112 -1.78 -1.22 0.86
C SER A 112 -0.67 -2.06 1.51
N VAL A 113 -0.52 -1.97 2.83
CA VAL A 113 0.53 -2.69 3.56
C VAL A 113 0.31 -4.20 3.53
N GLY A 114 -0.94 -4.64 3.68
CA GLY A 114 -1.32 -6.05 3.52
C GLY A 114 -1.18 -6.55 2.09
N GLY A 115 -1.34 -5.67 1.10
CA GLY A 115 -1.14 -5.94 -0.33
C GLY A 115 0.31 -5.76 -0.82
N ASN A 116 1.29 -5.73 0.07
CA ASN A 116 2.72 -5.60 -0.24
C ASN A 116 3.12 -4.23 -0.84
N ALA A 117 2.43 -3.16 -0.47
CA ALA A 117 2.76 -1.79 -0.86
C ALA A 117 3.18 -0.93 0.34
N THR A 118 3.94 0.12 0.07
CA THR A 118 4.24 1.16 1.07
C THR A 118 3.05 2.12 1.17
N PHE A 119 2.57 2.38 2.37
CA PHE A 119 1.50 3.34 2.60
C PHE A 119 2.06 4.73 2.95
N LEU A 120 1.77 5.73 2.12
CA LEU A 120 2.05 7.14 2.36
C LEU A 120 0.75 7.89 2.62
N LEU A 121 0.54 8.31 3.86
CA LEU A 121 -0.61 9.12 4.26
C LEU A 121 -0.20 10.59 4.39
N ASN A 122 -0.76 11.45 3.57
CA ASN A 122 -0.58 12.89 3.69
C ASN A 122 -1.45 13.45 4.82
N ILE A 123 -0.84 14.29 5.65
CA ILE A 123 -1.51 15.01 6.75
C ILE A 123 -1.13 16.47 6.62
N PRO A 124 -2.00 17.31 6.05
CA PRO A 124 -1.67 18.69 5.76
C PRO A 124 -1.57 19.54 7.03
N PRO A 125 -0.44 20.24 7.26
CA PRO A 125 -0.30 21.11 8.43
C PRO A 125 -1.11 22.37 8.28
N MET A 126 -1.62 22.88 9.41
CA MET A 126 -2.22 24.22 9.51
C MET A 126 -1.18 25.31 9.24
N PRO A 127 -1.62 26.57 8.97
CA PRO A 127 -0.69 27.70 8.72
C PRO A 127 0.31 27.99 9.86
N ASN A 128 0.01 27.54 11.08
CA ASN A 128 0.91 27.65 12.24
C ASN A 128 1.97 26.51 12.30
N GLY A 129 1.96 25.58 11.33
CA GLY A 129 2.87 24.45 11.25
C GLY A 129 2.49 23.24 12.12
N LEU A 130 1.35 23.28 12.83
CA LEU A 130 0.84 22.16 13.62
C LEU A 130 -0.21 21.37 12.84
N LEU A 131 -0.44 20.12 13.23
CA LEU A 131 -1.56 19.34 12.73
C LEU A 131 -2.85 19.75 13.46
N HIS A 132 -3.98 19.65 12.76
CA HIS A 132 -5.29 19.87 13.38
C HIS A 132 -5.63 18.74 14.36
N GLU A 133 -6.36 19.06 15.43
CA GLU A 133 -6.69 18.08 16.48
C GLU A 133 -7.46 16.86 15.97
N ASN A 134 -8.35 17.01 14.99
CA ASN A 134 -9.08 15.90 14.39
C ASN A 134 -8.15 14.94 13.60
N ASP A 135 -7.13 15.48 12.93
CA ASP A 135 -6.13 14.67 12.24
C ASP A 135 -5.28 13.88 13.26
N VAL A 136 -4.85 14.54 14.33
CA VAL A 136 -4.07 13.92 15.41
C VAL A 136 -4.86 12.80 16.07
N GLU A 137 -6.12 13.05 16.39
CA GLU A 137 -7.01 12.06 17.01
C GLU A 137 -7.19 10.85 16.09
N ARG A 138 -7.42 11.08 14.79
CA ARG A 138 -7.58 10.00 13.82
C ARG A 138 -6.32 9.15 13.67
N LEU A 139 -5.15 9.78 13.68
CA LEU A 139 -3.87 9.07 13.67
C LEU A 139 -3.66 8.24 14.93
N ARG A 140 -4.07 8.78 16.10
CA ARG A 140 -4.00 8.05 17.37
C ARG A 140 -4.89 6.81 17.33
N GLU A 141 -6.13 6.94 16.85
CA GLU A 141 -7.05 5.80 16.70
C GLU A 141 -6.51 4.73 15.76
N LEU A 142 -5.91 5.13 14.63
CA LEU A 142 -5.28 4.20 13.69
C LEU A 142 -4.10 3.47 14.34
N GLY A 143 -3.24 4.19 15.08
CA GLY A 143 -2.12 3.60 15.80
C GLY A 143 -2.57 2.63 16.89
N GLU A 144 -3.59 2.96 17.65
CA GLU A 144 -4.18 2.08 18.66
C GLU A 144 -4.81 0.83 18.04
N TRP A 145 -5.49 0.98 16.90
CA TRP A 145 -6.01 -0.16 16.17
C TRP A 145 -4.89 -1.08 15.69
N GLN A 146 -3.81 -0.54 15.10
CA GLN A 146 -2.64 -1.33 14.68
C GLN A 146 -2.03 -2.10 15.86
N GLN A 147 -1.84 -1.42 16.99
CA GLN A 147 -1.27 -2.03 18.17
C GLN A 147 -2.16 -3.17 18.70
N ARG A 148 -3.47 -2.96 18.81
CA ARG A 148 -4.40 -4.02 19.26
C ARG A 148 -4.43 -5.21 18.31
N SER A 149 -4.40 -4.95 16.99
CA SER A 149 -4.54 -5.98 15.97
C SER A 149 -3.30 -6.84 15.78
N PHE A 150 -2.09 -6.26 15.98
CA PHE A 150 -0.83 -6.91 15.62
C PHE A 150 0.19 -7.03 16.77
N SER A 151 -0.16 -6.66 18.00
CA SER A 151 0.77 -6.74 19.15
C SER A 151 1.02 -8.16 19.65
N ARG A 152 0.04 -9.05 19.46
CA ARG A 152 0.14 -10.45 19.89
C ARG A 152 0.31 -11.34 18.67
N ASN A 153 1.49 -11.96 18.55
CA ASN A 153 1.74 -13.01 17.57
C ASN A 153 1.41 -14.36 18.19
N LEU A 154 0.51 -15.12 17.57
CA LEU A 154 0.15 -16.47 18.01
C LEU A 154 1.10 -17.54 17.47
N LEU A 155 1.90 -17.19 16.42
CA LEU A 155 2.81 -18.11 15.74
C LEU A 155 4.23 -17.52 15.74
N GLU A 156 5.15 -18.11 16.48
CA GLU A 156 6.51 -17.57 16.67
C GLU A 156 7.53 -18.05 15.63
N GLU A 157 7.18 -19.00 14.75
CA GLU A 157 8.17 -19.65 13.90
C GLU A 157 8.04 -19.32 12.43
N SER A 158 9.18 -19.12 11.76
CA SER A 158 9.30 -19.07 10.31
C SER A 158 9.77 -20.43 9.76
N HIS A 159 8.99 -21.05 8.89
CA HIS A 159 9.30 -22.33 8.28
C HIS A 159 9.48 -22.22 6.76
N ARG A 160 10.16 -23.22 6.18
CA ARG A 160 10.33 -23.34 4.71
C ARG A 160 9.65 -24.58 4.10
N PRO A 161 8.52 -25.08 4.58
CA PRO A 161 7.91 -26.28 4.02
C PRO A 161 6.95 -25.99 2.86
N VAL A 162 6.62 -27.03 2.14
CA VAL A 162 5.61 -27.01 1.07
C VAL A 162 4.19 -26.89 1.67
N GLU A 163 4.03 -27.34 2.91
CA GLU A 163 2.80 -27.24 3.69
C GLU A 163 3.13 -26.75 5.10
N LEU A 164 2.39 -25.73 5.56
CA LEU A 164 2.52 -25.15 6.87
C LEU A 164 1.36 -25.59 7.74
N VAL A 165 1.64 -26.37 8.77
CA VAL A 165 0.68 -26.73 9.80
C VAL A 165 1.15 -26.14 11.12
N PHE A 166 0.35 -25.22 11.67
CA PHE A 166 0.58 -24.66 12.99
C PHE A 166 -0.45 -25.22 13.97
N ALA A 167 0.03 -25.79 15.05
CA ALA A 167 -0.81 -26.22 16.15
C ALA A 167 -0.74 -25.19 17.27
N LEU A 168 -1.88 -24.73 17.73
CA LEU A 168 -2.00 -23.93 18.94
C LEU A 168 -2.30 -24.85 20.12
N ASP A 169 -1.76 -24.57 21.30
CA ASP A 169 -1.99 -25.37 22.50
C ASP A 169 -3.44 -25.31 22.95
N GLU A 170 -4.11 -24.17 22.69
CA GLU A 170 -5.53 -23.97 22.96
C GLU A 170 -6.18 -23.26 21.77
N ALA A 171 -7.50 -23.33 21.69
CA ALA A 171 -8.25 -22.59 20.68
C ALA A 171 -8.16 -21.08 20.95
N GLU A 172 -7.73 -20.32 19.95
CA GLU A 172 -7.56 -18.87 20.01
C GLU A 172 -8.30 -18.19 18.86
N ASP A 173 -8.84 -17.00 19.13
CA ASP A 173 -9.42 -16.16 18.10
C ASP A 173 -8.32 -15.40 17.37
N ALA A 174 -8.11 -15.72 16.09
CA ALA A 174 -7.17 -15.02 15.23
C ALA A 174 -7.91 -13.97 14.37
N GLY A 175 -7.54 -12.70 14.51
CA GLY A 175 -8.12 -11.61 13.70
C GLY A 175 -7.51 -11.53 12.30
N TYR A 176 -6.20 -11.80 12.18
CA TYR A 176 -5.46 -11.67 10.93
C TYR A 176 -4.45 -12.80 10.77
N LEU A 177 -4.29 -13.25 9.52
CA LEU A 177 -3.18 -14.09 9.10
C LEU A 177 -2.24 -13.24 8.25
N VAL A 178 -0.99 -13.08 8.69
CA VAL A 178 0.02 -12.31 7.96
C VAL A 178 1.05 -13.26 7.37
N LEU A 179 1.09 -13.35 6.04
CA LEU A 179 2.08 -14.12 5.29
C LEU A 179 3.20 -13.19 4.83
N LYS A 180 4.45 -13.50 5.21
CA LYS A 180 5.64 -12.77 4.78
C LYS A 180 6.54 -13.70 3.99
N GLU A 181 6.57 -13.51 2.70
CA GLU A 181 7.45 -14.29 1.82
C GLU A 181 8.86 -13.69 1.76
N GLU A 182 9.87 -14.54 1.64
CA GLU A 182 11.24 -14.12 1.30
C GLU A 182 11.31 -13.87 -0.22
N ILE A 183 11.21 -12.60 -0.62
CA ILE A 183 11.01 -12.16 -2.02
C ILE A 183 12.31 -11.72 -2.74
N ARG A 184 13.51 -11.92 -2.14
CA ARG A 184 14.79 -11.55 -2.78
C ARG A 184 15.02 -12.21 -4.14
N HIS A 185 14.36 -13.33 -4.38
CA HIS A 185 14.51 -14.12 -5.61
C HIS A 185 13.18 -14.25 -6.38
N SER A 186 12.34 -13.21 -6.36
CA SER A 186 10.98 -13.18 -6.90
C SER A 186 9.92 -13.71 -5.93
N GLN A 187 8.68 -13.37 -6.23
CA GLN A 187 7.51 -13.88 -5.51
C GLN A 187 7.18 -15.30 -5.95
N ARG A 188 6.72 -16.14 -5.00
CA ARG A 188 6.49 -17.56 -5.22
C ARG A 188 5.14 -18.04 -4.69
N VAL A 189 4.59 -17.31 -3.73
CA VAL A 189 3.26 -17.61 -3.19
C VAL A 189 2.23 -16.89 -4.05
N GLU A 190 1.23 -17.63 -4.51
CA GLU A 190 0.08 -17.12 -5.25
C GLU A 190 -1.17 -17.47 -4.43
N ALA A 191 -2.10 -16.52 -4.33
CA ALA A 191 -3.33 -16.70 -3.60
C ALA A 191 -4.34 -17.53 -4.41
#